data_3d7898296b29ec43b32415bc8b22c454
#
_entry.id   3d7898296b29ec43b32415bc8b22c454
#
_cell.length_a   1.000
_cell.length_b   1.000
_cell.length_c   1.000
_cell.angle_alpha   90.00
_cell.angle_beta   90.00
_cell.angle_gamma   90.00
#
_symmetry.space_group_name_H-M   'P 1'
#
loop_
_entity.id
_entity.type
_entity.pdbx_description
1 polymer ?
#
loop_
_entity_poly.entity_id
_entity_poly.type
_entity_poly.pdbx_seq_one_letter_code
_entity_poly.pdbx_strand_id
1 'polypeptide(L)'
;TMKLFPAIVTLHLLGGMALLALLRGQSVAYELSEPGSPGPTALAAGTRRLLIAVFGLVWVQIALGGWVSTNYAVLACSDFPTCQGSWWPAMDFRHGFALWRELGMAHTGDALPFQALTAIHYVHRLSAVVVFAGMAWLAWLLWRVPAMQRSARWLVGLALWQFTTGLTNVVMDWPLLAAVSHTG
;
A
#
# COMPACT_ATOMS: atom_id res chain seq x y z
N THR A 1 -11.70 -3.80 -29.05
CA THR A 1 -11.72 -3.84 -27.57
C THR A 1 -10.37 -3.40 -27.05
N MET A 2 -10.31 -2.33 -26.25
CA MET A 2 -9.05 -1.90 -25.65
C MET A 2 -8.61 -3.00 -24.67
N LYS A 3 -7.42 -3.56 -24.92
CA LYS A 3 -6.81 -4.55 -24.04
C LYS A 3 -6.19 -3.80 -22.84
N LEU A 4 -6.65 -4.09 -21.62
CA LEU A 4 -6.12 -3.49 -20.41
C LEU A 4 -4.93 -4.31 -19.91
N PHE A 5 -3.83 -3.62 -19.63
CA PHE A 5 -2.63 -4.20 -19.03
C PHE A 5 -2.55 -3.80 -17.54
N PRO A 6 -2.58 -4.74 -16.60
CA PRO A 6 -2.50 -4.45 -15.17
C PRO A 6 -1.31 -3.54 -14.79
N ALA A 7 -0.16 -3.75 -15.42
CA ALA A 7 1.03 -2.93 -15.19
C ALA A 7 0.81 -1.45 -15.55
N ILE A 8 0.14 -1.17 -16.66
CA ILE A 8 -0.12 0.21 -17.10
C ILE A 8 -1.09 0.90 -16.12
N VAL A 9 -2.13 0.20 -15.69
CA VAL A 9 -3.11 0.74 -14.74
C VAL A 9 -2.46 0.99 -13.37
N THR A 10 -1.62 0.06 -12.89
CA THR A 10 -0.87 0.24 -11.64
C THR A 10 0.11 1.42 -11.74
N LEU A 11 0.82 1.57 -12.86
CA LEU A 11 1.71 2.73 -13.07
C LEU A 11 0.93 4.05 -13.13
N HIS A 12 -0.27 4.07 -13.69
CA HIS A 12 -1.13 5.25 -13.69
C HIS A 12 -1.54 5.65 -12.27
N LEU A 13 -1.92 4.68 -11.44
CA LEU A 13 -2.20 4.89 -10.00
C LEU A 13 -0.96 5.50 -9.30
N LEU A 14 0.21 4.89 -9.47
CA LEU A 14 1.46 5.38 -8.86
C LEU A 14 1.79 6.80 -9.34
N GLY A 15 1.57 7.11 -10.61
CA GLY A 15 1.74 8.46 -11.16
C GLY A 15 0.83 9.48 -10.50
N GLY A 16 -0.44 9.16 -10.30
CA GLY A 16 -1.41 9.99 -9.58
C GLY A 16 -1.01 10.24 -8.13
N MET A 17 -0.60 9.18 -7.42
CA MET A 17 -0.11 9.29 -6.03
C MET A 17 1.18 10.12 -5.94
N ALA A 18 2.10 9.96 -6.91
CA ALA A 18 3.32 10.78 -6.97
C ALA A 18 2.99 12.26 -7.16
N LEU A 19 2.05 12.58 -8.05
CA LEU A 19 1.61 13.96 -8.26
C LEU A 19 1.03 14.57 -6.98
N LEU A 20 0.16 13.84 -6.27
CA LEU A 20 -0.40 14.30 -4.99
C LEU A 20 0.69 14.52 -3.94
N ALA A 21 1.65 13.60 -3.83
CA ALA A 21 2.77 13.73 -2.90
C ALA A 21 3.65 14.95 -3.23
N LEU A 22 3.92 15.21 -4.51
CA LEU A 22 4.68 16.38 -4.97
C LEU A 22 3.94 17.68 -4.68
N LEU A 23 2.63 17.75 -4.99
CA LEU A 23 1.80 18.92 -4.70
C LEU A 23 1.74 19.22 -3.21
N ARG A 24 1.59 18.17 -2.37
CA ARG A 24 1.66 18.36 -0.91
C ARG A 24 3.04 18.81 -0.45
N GLY A 25 4.11 18.26 -1.01
CA GLY A 25 5.48 18.69 -0.74
C GLY A 25 5.69 20.17 -1.07
N GLN A 26 5.20 20.64 -2.22
CA GLN A 26 5.26 22.05 -2.61
C GLN A 26 4.44 22.95 -1.66
N SER A 27 3.23 22.51 -1.27
CA SER A 27 2.41 23.24 -0.29
C SER A 27 3.14 23.42 1.04
N VAL A 28 3.77 22.35 1.55
CA VAL A 28 4.56 22.41 2.80
C VAL A 28 5.78 23.31 2.64
N ALA A 29 6.49 23.24 1.51
CA ALA A 29 7.65 24.08 1.25
C ALA A 29 7.25 25.57 1.21
N TYR A 30 6.10 25.89 0.61
CA TYR A 30 5.55 27.25 0.61
C TYR A 30 5.16 27.71 2.03
N GLU A 31 4.42 26.88 2.80
CA GLU A 31 4.07 27.14 4.20
C GLU A 31 5.33 27.46 5.06
N LEU A 32 6.42 26.71 4.84
CA LEU A 32 7.68 26.90 5.56
C LEU A 32 8.48 28.13 5.11
N SER A 33 8.21 28.68 3.93
CA SER A 33 8.87 29.90 3.43
C SER A 33 8.23 31.21 3.95
N GLU A 34 7.04 31.13 4.56
CA GLU A 34 6.34 32.30 5.10
C GLU A 34 7.09 32.88 6.32
N PRO A 35 7.16 34.22 6.45
CA PRO A 35 7.79 34.87 7.60
C PRO A 35 7.12 34.44 8.92
N GLY A 36 7.91 33.97 9.89
CA GLY A 36 7.43 33.49 11.18
C GLY A 36 7.06 32.00 11.23
N SER A 37 7.21 31.28 10.13
CA SER A 37 7.03 29.82 10.12
C SER A 37 8.02 29.13 11.06
N PRO A 38 7.59 28.10 11.80
CA PRO A 38 8.52 27.28 12.56
C PRO A 38 9.50 26.60 11.59
N GLY A 39 10.80 26.74 11.86
CA GLY A 39 11.83 26.09 11.06
C GLY A 39 11.69 24.56 11.02
N PRO A 40 12.40 23.88 10.13
CA PRO A 40 12.36 22.45 10.01
C PRO A 40 12.80 21.76 11.32
N THR A 41 12.05 20.77 11.77
CA THR A 41 12.38 20.00 12.97
C THR A 41 13.56 19.04 12.67
N ALA A 42 14.65 19.17 13.39
CA ALA A 42 15.77 18.25 13.26
C ALA A 42 15.41 16.88 13.85
N LEU A 43 15.53 15.83 13.04
CA LEU A 43 15.37 14.45 13.47
C LEU A 43 16.73 13.76 13.60
N ALA A 44 16.86 12.87 14.58
CA ALA A 44 18.03 11.99 14.67
C ALA A 44 18.24 11.21 13.36
N ALA A 45 19.50 10.98 12.97
CA ALA A 45 19.82 10.35 11.69
C ALA A 45 19.15 8.96 11.52
N GLY A 46 19.04 8.18 12.61
CA GLY A 46 18.32 6.90 12.60
C GLY A 46 16.84 7.06 12.28
N THR A 47 16.16 8.01 12.92
CA THR A 47 14.74 8.29 12.67
C THR A 47 14.51 8.77 11.24
N ARG A 48 15.39 9.61 10.69
CA ARG A 48 15.32 10.05 9.30
C ARG A 48 15.48 8.90 8.30
N ARG A 49 16.43 7.99 8.57
CA ARG A 49 16.62 6.78 7.73
C ARG A 49 15.38 5.88 7.77
N LEU A 50 14.81 5.66 8.95
CA LEU A 50 13.58 4.88 9.10
C LEU A 50 12.41 5.54 8.38
N LEU A 51 12.26 6.86 8.47
CA LEU A 51 11.22 7.60 7.74
C LEU A 51 11.34 7.38 6.23
N ILE A 52 12.54 7.48 5.66
CA ILE A 52 12.78 7.23 4.23
C ILE A 52 12.46 5.77 3.88
N ALA A 53 12.89 4.82 4.72
CA ALA A 53 12.61 3.40 4.50
C ALA A 53 11.11 3.09 4.54
N VAL A 54 10.38 3.60 5.55
CA VAL A 54 8.94 3.44 5.67
C VAL A 54 8.21 4.12 4.51
N PHE A 55 8.65 5.29 4.08
CA PHE A 55 8.12 5.96 2.90
C PHE A 55 8.27 5.08 1.64
N GLY A 56 9.46 4.51 1.41
CA GLY A 56 9.67 3.58 0.30
C GLY A 56 8.81 2.30 0.41
N LEU A 57 8.67 1.74 1.61
CA LEU A 57 7.81 0.58 1.86
C LEU A 57 6.33 0.89 1.58
N VAL A 58 5.85 2.08 1.93
CA VAL A 58 4.48 2.51 1.59
C VAL A 58 4.29 2.58 0.09
N TRP A 59 5.26 3.08 -0.68
CA TRP A 59 5.19 3.06 -2.15
C TRP A 59 5.12 1.65 -2.73
N VAL A 60 5.91 0.72 -2.20
CA VAL A 60 5.83 -0.70 -2.57
C VAL A 60 4.44 -1.27 -2.23
N GLN A 61 3.90 -0.92 -1.07
CA GLN A 61 2.57 -1.36 -0.63
C GLN A 61 1.46 -0.84 -1.55
N ILE A 62 1.54 0.43 -1.96
CA ILE A 62 0.59 1.03 -2.93
C ILE A 62 0.68 0.28 -4.28
N ALA A 63 1.89 0.00 -4.75
CA ALA A 63 2.10 -0.76 -5.99
C ALA A 63 1.51 -2.17 -5.91
N LEU A 64 1.73 -2.88 -4.79
CA LEU A 64 1.15 -4.20 -4.56
C LEU A 64 -0.38 -4.16 -4.43
N GLY A 65 -0.94 -3.14 -3.76
CA GLY A 65 -2.38 -2.94 -3.66
C GLY A 65 -3.02 -2.64 -5.03
N GLY A 66 -2.38 -1.77 -5.82
CA GLY A 66 -2.76 -1.54 -7.22
C GLY A 66 -2.69 -2.84 -8.06
N TRP A 67 -1.68 -3.68 -7.82
CA TRP A 67 -1.55 -4.97 -8.49
C TRP A 67 -2.65 -5.95 -8.09
N VAL A 68 -3.05 -5.99 -6.80
CA VAL A 68 -4.21 -6.76 -6.32
C VAL A 68 -5.49 -6.29 -7.02
N SER A 69 -5.76 -4.99 -7.02
CA SER A 69 -6.97 -4.40 -7.58
C SER A 69 -7.07 -4.62 -9.09
N THR A 70 -6.00 -4.32 -9.82
CA THR A 70 -5.98 -4.43 -11.30
C THR A 70 -6.02 -5.86 -11.80
N ASN A 71 -5.69 -6.85 -10.97
CA ASN A 71 -5.77 -8.27 -11.31
C ASN A 71 -7.02 -8.96 -10.75
N TYR A 72 -7.94 -8.23 -10.10
CA TYR A 72 -9.11 -8.78 -9.40
C TYR A 72 -8.76 -9.87 -8.37
N ALA A 73 -7.58 -9.75 -7.75
CA ALA A 73 -7.06 -10.75 -6.81
C ALA A 73 -7.61 -10.61 -5.38
N VAL A 74 -8.49 -9.67 -5.12
CA VAL A 74 -8.99 -9.30 -3.79
C VAL A 74 -9.71 -10.41 -3.07
N LEU A 75 -10.45 -11.27 -3.79
CA LEU A 75 -11.20 -12.40 -3.23
C LEU A 75 -10.38 -13.71 -3.22
N ALA A 76 -9.11 -13.68 -3.62
CA ALA A 76 -8.28 -14.87 -3.63
C ALA A 76 -7.98 -15.42 -2.21
N CYS A 77 -8.01 -14.56 -1.19
CA CYS A 77 -7.91 -14.94 0.22
C CYS A 77 -9.13 -14.38 0.96
N SER A 78 -10.11 -15.21 1.23
CA SER A 78 -11.38 -14.85 1.88
C SER A 78 -11.35 -14.94 3.41
N ASP A 79 -10.29 -15.46 4.00
CA ASP A 79 -10.09 -15.63 5.43
C ASP A 79 -8.91 -14.81 5.96
N PHE A 80 -8.88 -14.59 7.29
CA PHE A 80 -7.81 -13.88 7.98
C PHE A 80 -7.62 -14.50 9.38
N PRO A 81 -6.38 -14.70 9.86
CA PRO A 81 -5.09 -14.30 9.27
C PRO A 81 -4.58 -15.24 8.17
N THR A 82 -5.15 -16.41 8.02
CA THR A 82 -4.82 -17.41 6.99
C THR A 82 -5.31 -16.97 5.59
N CYS A 83 -4.99 -17.76 4.60
CA CYS A 83 -5.52 -17.65 3.25
C CYS A 83 -5.90 -19.05 2.79
N GLN A 84 -7.17 -19.28 2.47
CA GLN A 84 -7.71 -20.59 2.11
C GLN A 84 -7.47 -21.65 3.22
N GLY A 85 -7.61 -21.24 4.48
CA GLY A 85 -7.39 -22.09 5.66
C GLY A 85 -5.92 -22.45 5.93
N SER A 86 -4.97 -21.90 5.18
CA SER A 86 -3.54 -22.19 5.29
C SER A 86 -2.71 -20.95 5.62
N TRP A 87 -1.65 -21.10 6.44
CA TRP A 87 -0.62 -20.09 6.62
C TRP A 87 0.29 -19.97 5.41
N TRP A 88 0.36 -20.97 4.56
CA TRP A 88 1.12 -20.98 3.33
C TRP A 88 0.31 -21.66 2.22
N PRO A 89 -0.61 -20.94 1.57
CA PRO A 89 -1.47 -21.47 0.52
C PRO A 89 -0.67 -21.82 -0.74
N ALA A 90 -1.27 -22.58 -1.65
CA ALA A 90 -0.67 -22.84 -2.96
C ALA A 90 -0.59 -21.54 -3.77
N MET A 91 0.59 -21.17 -4.23
CA MET A 91 0.88 -19.90 -4.90
C MET A 91 1.69 -20.11 -6.18
N ASP A 92 1.33 -19.34 -7.22
CA ASP A 92 2.07 -19.28 -8.49
C ASP A 92 2.61 -17.85 -8.69
N PHE A 93 3.84 -17.64 -8.23
CA PHE A 93 4.50 -16.32 -8.32
C PHE A 93 4.85 -15.98 -9.77
N ARG A 94 5.18 -16.96 -10.59
CA ARG A 94 5.60 -16.75 -11.98
C ARG A 94 4.49 -16.08 -12.80
N HIS A 95 3.28 -16.63 -12.76
CA HIS A 95 2.15 -16.08 -13.48
C HIS A 95 1.56 -14.85 -12.73
N GLY A 96 1.57 -14.85 -11.40
CA GLY A 96 1.03 -13.75 -10.60
C GLY A 96 1.78 -12.42 -10.81
N PHE A 97 3.10 -12.47 -10.96
CA PHE A 97 3.95 -11.28 -11.11
C PHE A 97 4.51 -11.08 -12.51
N ALA A 98 3.94 -11.72 -13.51
CA ALA A 98 4.24 -11.43 -14.90
C ALA A 98 3.72 -10.03 -15.27
N LEU A 99 4.63 -9.06 -15.46
CA LEU A 99 4.29 -7.65 -15.63
C LEU A 99 3.58 -7.38 -16.95
N TRP A 100 4.03 -8.02 -18.04
CA TRP A 100 3.55 -7.75 -19.38
C TRP A 100 2.60 -8.84 -19.84
N ARG A 101 1.34 -8.71 -19.49
CA ARG A 101 0.25 -9.60 -19.88
C ARG A 101 -1.08 -8.86 -19.94
N GLU A 102 -2.02 -9.37 -20.71
CA GLU A 102 -3.39 -8.87 -20.72
C GLU A 102 -4.11 -9.24 -19.42
N LEU A 103 -5.09 -8.43 -19.04
CA LEU A 103 -5.89 -8.66 -17.85
C LEU A 103 -6.59 -10.02 -17.90
N GLY A 104 -6.46 -10.77 -16.81
CA GLY A 104 -7.06 -12.11 -16.66
C GLY A 104 -6.37 -13.23 -17.45
N MET A 105 -5.33 -12.92 -18.23
CA MET A 105 -4.63 -13.89 -19.07
C MET A 105 -3.22 -14.15 -18.56
N ALA A 106 -2.73 -15.37 -18.73
CA ALA A 106 -1.33 -15.70 -18.62
C ALA A 106 -0.58 -15.32 -19.91
N HIS A 107 0.75 -15.35 -19.90
CA HIS A 107 1.56 -15.11 -21.12
C HIS A 107 1.29 -16.11 -22.24
N THR A 108 0.82 -17.30 -21.90
CA THR A 108 0.46 -18.39 -22.83
C THR A 108 -0.87 -18.13 -23.55
N GLY A 109 -1.63 -17.12 -23.15
CA GLY A 109 -2.97 -16.85 -23.67
C GLY A 109 -4.08 -17.61 -22.95
N ASP A 110 -3.76 -18.42 -21.94
CA ASP A 110 -4.71 -19.11 -21.08
C ASP A 110 -5.23 -18.17 -19.97
N ALA A 111 -6.30 -18.56 -19.30
CA ALA A 111 -6.80 -17.83 -18.12
C ALA A 111 -5.74 -17.86 -16.99
N LEU A 112 -5.63 -16.76 -16.26
CA LEU A 112 -4.70 -16.65 -15.12
C LEU A 112 -5.08 -17.69 -14.04
N PRO A 113 -4.15 -18.56 -13.60
CA PRO A 113 -4.44 -19.55 -12.57
C PRO A 113 -4.85 -18.91 -11.25
N PHE A 114 -5.79 -19.52 -10.51
CA PHE A 114 -6.23 -19.02 -9.21
C PHE A 114 -5.07 -18.91 -8.20
N GLN A 115 -4.10 -19.80 -8.24
CA GLN A 115 -2.89 -19.75 -7.43
C GLN A 115 -2.03 -18.51 -7.71
N ALA A 116 -2.12 -17.93 -8.90
CA ALA A 116 -1.46 -16.68 -9.24
C ALA A 116 -2.15 -15.48 -8.55
N LEU A 117 -3.48 -15.46 -8.51
CA LEU A 117 -4.25 -14.47 -7.76
C LEU A 117 -3.98 -14.59 -6.25
N THR A 118 -3.88 -15.83 -5.75
CA THR A 118 -3.50 -16.11 -4.35
C THR A 118 -2.11 -15.53 -4.04
N ALA A 119 -1.12 -15.75 -4.90
CA ALA A 119 0.23 -15.20 -4.73
C ALA A 119 0.21 -13.67 -4.66
N ILE A 120 -0.50 -13.01 -5.56
CA ILE A 120 -0.65 -11.54 -5.60
C ILE A 120 -1.24 -11.01 -4.28
N HIS A 121 -2.37 -11.57 -3.85
CA HIS A 121 -3.04 -11.11 -2.63
C HIS A 121 -2.21 -11.40 -1.37
N TYR A 122 -1.61 -12.58 -1.29
CA TYR A 122 -0.84 -13.01 -0.13
C TYR A 122 0.44 -12.17 0.06
N VAL A 123 1.16 -11.86 -1.01
CA VAL A 123 2.33 -10.96 -0.97
C VAL A 123 1.93 -9.56 -0.50
N HIS A 124 0.80 -9.03 -0.97
CA HIS A 124 0.29 -7.75 -0.50
C HIS A 124 0.03 -7.76 1.03
N ARG A 125 -0.57 -8.83 1.57
CA ARG A 125 -0.78 -9.00 3.02
C ARG A 125 0.52 -9.09 3.81
N LEU A 126 1.50 -9.88 3.33
CA LEU A 126 2.81 -10.00 4.00
C LEU A 126 3.55 -8.66 4.00
N SER A 127 3.53 -7.96 2.87
CA SER A 127 4.12 -6.61 2.78
C SER A 127 3.43 -5.64 3.74
N ALA A 128 2.10 -5.70 3.88
CA ALA A 128 1.35 -4.87 4.83
C ALA A 128 1.83 -5.06 6.28
N VAL A 129 2.13 -6.29 6.71
CA VAL A 129 2.68 -6.55 8.06
C VAL A 129 3.99 -5.79 8.27
N VAL A 130 4.90 -5.83 7.29
CA VAL A 130 6.18 -5.12 7.36
C VAL A 130 5.97 -3.61 7.40
N VAL A 131 5.07 -3.09 6.55
CA VAL A 131 4.72 -1.65 6.51
C VAL A 131 4.15 -1.20 7.84
N PHE A 132 3.17 -1.91 8.41
CA PHE A 132 2.55 -1.55 9.69
C PHE A 132 3.56 -1.61 10.84
N ALA A 133 4.44 -2.61 10.88
CA ALA A 133 5.52 -2.67 11.87
C ALA A 133 6.47 -1.46 11.75
N GLY A 134 6.85 -1.10 10.53
CA GLY A 134 7.67 0.08 10.26
C GLY A 134 6.97 1.39 10.67
N MET A 135 5.70 1.53 10.33
CA MET A 135 4.88 2.71 10.71
C MET A 135 4.72 2.83 12.23
N ALA A 136 4.47 1.72 12.92
CA ALA A 136 4.35 1.70 14.38
C ALA A 136 5.67 2.12 15.05
N TRP A 137 6.81 1.58 14.58
CA TRP A 137 8.12 1.97 15.08
C TRP A 137 8.43 3.44 14.80
N LEU A 138 8.17 3.92 13.60
CA LEU A 138 8.35 5.32 13.25
C LEU A 138 7.46 6.22 14.10
N ALA A 139 6.18 5.89 14.28
CA ALA A 139 5.25 6.65 15.12
C ALA A 139 5.75 6.74 16.57
N TRP A 140 6.26 5.62 17.12
CA TRP A 140 6.83 5.60 18.46
C TRP A 140 8.05 6.52 18.59
N LEU A 141 8.95 6.56 17.60
CA LEU A 141 10.11 7.48 17.62
C LEU A 141 9.67 8.94 17.48
N LEU A 142 8.72 9.24 16.58
CA LEU A 142 8.19 10.59 16.38
C LEU A 142 7.43 11.08 17.62
N TRP A 143 6.75 10.19 18.35
CA TRP A 143 6.04 10.55 19.58
C TRP A 143 6.95 11.12 20.66
N ARG A 144 8.22 10.72 20.68
CA ARG A 144 9.25 11.22 21.62
C ARG A 144 9.73 12.64 21.30
N VAL A 145 9.39 13.18 20.12
CA VAL A 145 9.74 14.52 19.68
C VAL A 145 8.49 15.41 19.79
N PRO A 146 8.41 16.36 20.75
CA PRO A 146 7.19 17.14 20.99
C PRO A 146 6.62 17.78 19.74
N ALA A 147 7.46 18.36 18.88
CA ALA A 147 7.05 18.98 17.61
C ALA A 147 6.45 17.99 16.59
N MET A 148 6.72 16.67 16.72
CA MET A 148 6.27 15.63 15.81
C MET A 148 5.10 14.78 16.31
N GLN A 149 4.60 15.03 17.52
CA GLN A 149 3.51 14.25 18.11
C GLN A 149 2.22 14.31 17.28
N ARG A 150 1.93 15.45 16.65
CA ARG A 150 0.79 15.56 15.74
C ARG A 150 0.95 14.65 14.53
N SER A 151 2.14 14.62 13.94
CA SER A 151 2.46 13.73 12.80
C SER A 151 2.39 12.26 13.20
N ALA A 152 2.89 11.90 14.40
CA ALA A 152 2.77 10.55 14.93
C ALA A 152 1.31 10.11 15.09
N ARG A 153 0.43 10.98 15.60
CA ARG A 153 -1.02 10.70 15.72
C ARG A 153 -1.67 10.46 14.37
N TRP A 154 -1.37 11.29 13.37
CA TRP A 154 -1.86 11.09 12.01
C TRP A 154 -1.36 9.78 11.41
N LEU A 155 -0.08 9.45 11.60
CA LEU A 155 0.49 8.19 11.10
C LEU A 155 -0.22 6.97 11.69
N VAL A 156 -0.47 6.97 13.01
CA VAL A 156 -1.22 5.90 13.68
C VAL A 156 -2.67 5.85 13.20
N GLY A 157 -3.35 7.00 13.11
CA GLY A 157 -4.74 7.06 12.67
C GLY A 157 -4.91 6.53 11.24
N LEU A 158 -4.04 6.92 10.32
CA LEU A 158 -4.06 6.44 8.93
C LEU A 158 -3.72 4.95 8.85
N ALA A 159 -2.76 4.47 9.65
CA ALA A 159 -2.43 3.04 9.70
C ALA A 159 -3.61 2.20 10.19
N LEU A 160 -4.29 2.63 11.26
CA LEU A 160 -5.50 1.97 11.77
C LEU A 160 -6.64 2.00 10.75
N TRP A 161 -6.84 3.13 10.06
CA TRP A 161 -7.83 3.25 9.00
C TRP A 161 -7.56 2.26 7.86
N GLN A 162 -6.32 2.21 7.36
CA GLN A 162 -5.92 1.29 6.31
C GLN A 162 -6.03 -0.18 6.74
N PHE A 163 -5.65 -0.51 7.97
CA PHE A 163 -5.82 -1.86 8.51
C PHE A 163 -7.29 -2.26 8.58
N THR A 164 -8.13 -1.38 9.15
CA THR A 164 -9.57 -1.65 9.32
C THR A 164 -10.28 -1.83 7.97
N THR A 165 -10.05 -0.92 7.02
CA THR A 165 -10.67 -1.01 5.69
C THR A 165 -10.15 -2.22 4.91
N GLY A 166 -8.86 -2.55 5.02
CA GLY A 166 -8.28 -3.74 4.41
C GLY A 166 -8.84 -5.03 4.99
N LEU A 167 -8.97 -5.12 6.31
CA LEU A 167 -9.57 -6.27 6.99
C LEU A 167 -11.06 -6.41 6.62
N THR A 168 -11.80 -5.30 6.60
CA THR A 168 -13.20 -5.29 6.19
C THR A 168 -13.40 -5.82 4.78
N ASN A 169 -12.51 -5.47 3.84
CA ASN A 169 -12.54 -6.00 2.47
C ASN A 169 -12.41 -7.52 2.41
N VAL A 170 -11.67 -8.11 3.36
CA VAL A 170 -11.49 -9.57 3.41
C VAL A 170 -12.67 -10.28 4.06
N VAL A 171 -13.12 -9.79 5.25
CA VAL A 171 -14.11 -10.51 6.07
C VAL A 171 -15.57 -10.23 5.68
N MET A 172 -15.81 -9.18 4.88
CA MET A 172 -17.16 -8.80 4.43
C MET A 172 -17.32 -8.85 2.89
N ASP A 173 -16.52 -9.68 2.22
CA ASP A 173 -16.60 -9.92 0.76
C ASP A 173 -16.59 -8.63 -0.07
N TRP A 174 -15.67 -7.71 0.29
CA TRP A 174 -15.41 -6.47 -0.43
C TRP A 174 -16.59 -5.48 -0.53
N PRO A 175 -17.07 -4.94 0.58
CA PRO A 175 -18.10 -3.92 0.54
C PRO A 175 -17.55 -2.64 -0.11
N LEU A 176 -18.35 -2.03 -1.00
CA LEU A 176 -17.94 -0.88 -1.81
C LEU A 176 -17.32 0.27 -1.00
N LEU A 177 -17.90 0.60 0.15
CA LEU A 177 -17.39 1.68 0.99
C LEU A 177 -15.98 1.39 1.54
N ALA A 178 -15.75 0.16 2.00
CA ALA A 178 -14.42 -0.23 2.48
C ALA A 178 -13.41 -0.31 1.33
N ALA A 179 -13.81 -0.84 0.17
CA ALA A 179 -12.97 -0.92 -1.02
C ALA A 179 -12.50 0.48 -1.47
N VAL A 180 -13.43 1.43 -1.63
CA VAL A 180 -13.10 2.82 -2.02
C VAL A 180 -12.24 3.50 -0.95
N SER A 181 -12.58 3.34 0.34
CA SER A 181 -11.82 3.96 1.44
C SER A 181 -10.43 3.36 1.64
N HIS A 182 -10.20 2.12 1.18
CA HIS A 182 -8.90 1.46 1.26
C HIS A 182 -7.99 1.85 0.11
N THR A 183 -8.55 2.15 -1.05
CA THR A 183 -7.77 2.55 -2.24
C THR A 183 -7.47 4.04 -2.32
N GLY A 184 -8.08 4.86 -1.50
CA GLY A 184 -7.87 6.31 -1.41
C GLY A 184 -9.11 7.12 -1.55
#